data_20675ba7332bd1a6e329e7f78c645b28
#
_entry.id   20675ba7332bd1a6e329e7f78c645b28
#
_cell.length_a   1.000
_cell.length_b   1.000
_cell.length_c   1.000
_cell.angle_alpha   90.00
_cell.angle_beta   90.00
_cell.angle_gamma   90.00
#
_symmetry.space_group_name_H-M   'P 1'
#
loop_
_entity.id
_entity.type
_entity.pdbx_description
1 polymer ?
#
loop_
_entity_poly.entity_id
_entity_poly.type
_entity_poly.pdbx_seq_one_letter_code
_entity_poly.pdbx_strand_id
1 'polypeptide(L)'
;MYYLEIEGNAKLGGEVAVSGAKNAALPLIAAALIIKNDVTLKNMPNVADIKTLATLLVNLGAKCEFTDDHTLKINSNYVSSTKANYDIVRKMRASILVLGPLLARFGHCEVSLPGGCAIGQRPIDLHLSALEKMGANIEIKQGYVVATAPDGLKGAQIVFDKITVTGSENIIMAAALAHGTTHLINVAKEPEVVQLCEVLAAGGVKIEGIGTDELVIEGTDRRLLDVGEITVIPDRIEAGTYLCAGAITNSQVTITNANAAHLRAVLTKFNQMGFETVVDGDKITIMPAKNVNPVEIVTTEFPGFPTDMQAQFMALSLVANGVSTIDERLFENRFMHVSELTRMGADIRLNGHIATIYGGGEINAADVMATDLRASSALVLAALAANGTSRVHRIYHLDRGYEGLERKLAALGAKIRRLEE
;
A
#
# COMPACT_ATOMS: atom_id res chain seq x y z
N MET A 1 -7.60 -23.19 -9.63
CA MET A 1 -7.09 -21.93 -9.00
C MET A 1 -5.88 -21.47 -9.82
N TYR A 2 -5.56 -20.14 -9.90
CA TYR A 2 -4.41 -19.73 -10.71
C TYR A 2 -3.10 -19.79 -9.92
N TYR A 3 -2.01 -20.10 -10.64
CA TYR A 3 -0.63 -20.04 -10.17
C TYR A 3 0.28 -19.42 -11.22
N LEU A 4 1.48 -18.96 -10.81
CA LEU A 4 2.52 -18.52 -11.73
C LEU A 4 3.58 -19.61 -11.88
N GLU A 5 3.89 -19.99 -13.12
CA GLU A 5 5.03 -20.80 -13.46
C GLU A 5 6.17 -19.91 -13.96
N ILE A 6 7.34 -20.02 -13.36
CA ILE A 6 8.47 -19.11 -13.55
C ILE A 6 9.73 -19.92 -13.83
N GLU A 7 10.33 -19.73 -15.00
CA GLU A 7 11.65 -20.28 -15.32
C GLU A 7 12.71 -19.36 -14.72
N GLY A 8 13.57 -19.93 -13.89
CA GLY A 8 14.61 -19.19 -13.18
C GLY A 8 15.85 -18.91 -14.04
N ASN A 9 16.92 -18.42 -13.41
CA ASN A 9 18.09 -17.88 -14.10
C ASN A 9 17.72 -16.81 -15.14
N ALA A 10 16.69 -16.02 -14.85
CA ALA A 10 16.14 -15.04 -15.75
C ALA A 10 17.18 -13.93 -16.08
N LYS A 11 17.15 -13.44 -17.30
CA LYS A 11 17.85 -12.23 -17.72
C LYS A 11 16.80 -11.22 -18.16
N LEU A 12 16.74 -10.12 -17.43
CA LEU A 12 15.79 -9.07 -17.68
C LEU A 12 16.44 -7.92 -18.45
N GLY A 13 15.61 -7.07 -19.05
CA GLY A 13 16.08 -5.85 -19.71
C GLY A 13 14.91 -5.02 -20.21
N GLY A 14 15.19 -3.76 -20.56
CA GLY A 14 14.17 -2.86 -21.08
C GLY A 14 13.51 -1.97 -20.04
N GLU A 15 12.33 -1.47 -20.38
CA GLU A 15 11.58 -0.51 -19.57
C GLU A 15 10.23 -1.07 -19.17
N VAL A 16 9.77 -0.71 -17.97
CA VAL A 16 8.42 -1.02 -17.47
C VAL A 16 7.80 0.19 -16.78
N ALA A 17 6.54 0.49 -17.13
CA ALA A 17 5.79 1.57 -16.51
C ALA A 17 5.22 1.12 -15.16
N VAL A 18 5.41 1.96 -14.14
CA VAL A 18 4.83 1.78 -12.82
C VAL A 18 3.37 2.24 -12.84
N SER A 19 2.48 1.46 -12.25
CA SER A 19 1.07 1.80 -12.09
C SER A 19 0.87 2.86 -11.01
N GLY A 20 -0.33 3.43 -10.96
CA GLY A 20 -0.71 4.30 -9.84
C GLY A 20 -0.70 3.57 -8.51
N ALA A 21 -0.42 4.30 -7.44
CA ALA A 21 -0.29 3.75 -6.11
C ALA A 21 -1.65 3.28 -5.56
N LYS A 22 -1.77 1.97 -5.31
CA LYS A 22 -2.96 1.41 -4.66
C LYS A 22 -3.25 2.11 -3.33
N ASN A 23 -2.22 2.32 -2.52
CA ASN A 23 -2.35 2.90 -1.18
C ASN A 23 -2.69 4.40 -1.22
N ALA A 24 -2.47 5.10 -2.34
CA ALA A 24 -2.97 6.46 -2.56
C ALA A 24 -4.40 6.45 -3.12
N ALA A 25 -4.70 5.53 -4.04
CA ALA A 25 -6.01 5.43 -4.67
C ALA A 25 -7.12 5.09 -3.66
N LEU A 26 -6.85 4.23 -2.68
CA LEU A 26 -7.85 3.82 -1.68
C LEU A 26 -8.38 4.99 -0.83
N PRO A 27 -7.55 5.85 -0.19
CA PRO A 27 -8.08 7.00 0.53
C PRO A 27 -8.74 8.04 -0.39
N LEU A 28 -8.28 8.19 -1.65
CA LEU A 28 -8.93 9.09 -2.61
C LEU A 28 -10.32 8.61 -3.03
N ILE A 29 -10.53 7.30 -3.19
CA ILE A 29 -11.86 6.71 -3.39
C ILE A 29 -12.76 6.97 -2.19
N ALA A 30 -12.25 6.79 -0.95
CA ALA A 30 -13.01 7.08 0.26
C ALA A 30 -13.32 8.59 0.39
N ALA A 31 -12.38 9.46 0.04
CA ALA A 31 -12.56 10.91 0.04
C ALA A 31 -13.67 11.38 -0.92
N ALA A 32 -13.97 10.62 -1.98
CA ALA A 32 -15.09 10.93 -2.86
C ALA A 32 -16.45 11.01 -2.11
N LEU A 33 -16.56 10.35 -0.95
CA LEU A 33 -17.77 10.45 -0.11
C LEU A 33 -18.00 11.86 0.47
N ILE A 34 -16.98 12.69 0.56
CA ILE A 34 -17.07 14.07 1.07
C ILE A 34 -16.98 15.14 -0.02
N ILE A 35 -17.06 14.73 -1.29
CA ILE A 35 -17.03 15.61 -2.47
C ILE A 35 -18.44 15.70 -3.07
N LYS A 36 -18.85 16.91 -3.48
CA LYS A 36 -20.23 17.21 -3.95
C LYS A 36 -20.47 16.92 -5.43
N ASN A 37 -19.44 16.87 -6.24
CA ASN A 37 -19.50 16.73 -7.71
C ASN A 37 -18.91 15.39 -8.17
N ASP A 38 -18.92 15.16 -9.46
CA ASP A 38 -18.23 14.03 -10.07
C ASP A 38 -16.73 14.16 -9.87
N VAL A 39 -16.11 13.08 -9.37
CA VAL A 39 -14.66 12.95 -9.23
C VAL A 39 -14.14 11.98 -10.27
N THR A 40 -13.13 12.39 -11.01
CA THR A 40 -12.43 11.53 -11.97
C THR A 40 -11.03 11.21 -11.44
N LEU A 41 -10.81 9.95 -11.11
CA LEU A 41 -9.50 9.44 -10.67
C LEU A 41 -8.78 8.82 -11.86
N LYS A 42 -7.63 9.38 -12.25
CA LYS A 42 -6.75 8.88 -13.32
C LYS A 42 -5.53 8.17 -12.76
N ASN A 43 -4.83 7.43 -13.60
CA ASN A 43 -3.69 6.58 -13.23
C ASN A 43 -4.07 5.58 -12.12
N MET A 44 -5.29 5.06 -12.18
CA MET A 44 -5.79 4.07 -11.22
C MET A 44 -5.16 2.70 -11.48
N PRO A 45 -4.64 2.00 -10.48
CA PRO A 45 -4.16 0.65 -10.69
C PRO A 45 -5.34 -0.33 -10.84
N ASN A 46 -5.27 -1.18 -11.85
CA ASN A 46 -6.30 -2.20 -12.10
C ASN A 46 -6.06 -3.43 -11.20
N VAL A 47 -6.34 -3.30 -9.91
CA VAL A 47 -6.13 -4.33 -8.89
C VAL A 47 -7.40 -4.64 -8.11
N ALA A 48 -7.45 -5.82 -7.48
CA ALA A 48 -8.65 -6.32 -6.80
C ALA A 48 -9.10 -5.43 -5.62
N ASP A 49 -8.17 -4.84 -4.87
CA ASP A 49 -8.49 -3.96 -3.74
C ASP A 49 -9.23 -2.69 -4.19
N ILE A 50 -8.87 -2.11 -5.34
CA ILE A 50 -9.56 -0.94 -5.92
C ILE A 50 -11.00 -1.29 -6.29
N LYS A 51 -11.21 -2.42 -6.97
CA LYS A 51 -12.55 -2.90 -7.34
C LYS A 51 -13.41 -3.19 -6.10
N THR A 52 -12.79 -3.71 -5.05
CA THR A 52 -13.48 -4.00 -3.77
C THR A 52 -13.98 -2.71 -3.11
N LEU A 53 -13.16 -1.64 -3.05
CA LEU A 53 -13.58 -0.39 -2.44
C LEU A 53 -14.62 0.35 -3.32
N ALA A 54 -14.46 0.35 -4.64
CA ALA A 54 -15.48 0.89 -5.54
C ALA A 54 -16.82 0.16 -5.37
N THR A 55 -16.81 -1.18 -5.22
CA THR A 55 -18.01 -1.97 -4.93
C THR A 55 -18.62 -1.59 -3.57
N LEU A 56 -17.81 -1.31 -2.56
CA LEU A 56 -18.31 -0.84 -1.27
C LEU A 56 -19.05 0.50 -1.44
N LEU A 57 -18.49 1.46 -2.17
CA LEU A 57 -19.16 2.74 -2.41
C LEU A 57 -20.47 2.56 -3.20
N VAL A 58 -20.51 1.67 -4.19
CA VAL A 58 -21.75 1.32 -4.91
C VAL A 58 -22.79 0.76 -3.96
N ASN A 59 -22.42 -0.10 -3.02
CA ASN A 59 -23.36 -0.65 -2.03
C ASN A 59 -23.85 0.42 -1.03
N LEU A 60 -23.10 1.48 -0.82
CA LEU A 60 -23.54 2.66 -0.06
C LEU A 60 -24.49 3.56 -0.89
N GLY A 61 -24.59 3.33 -2.21
CA GLY A 61 -25.45 4.07 -3.13
C GLY A 61 -24.71 5.05 -4.05
N ALA A 62 -23.37 5.16 -3.97
CA ALA A 62 -22.61 5.97 -4.90
C ALA A 62 -22.62 5.36 -6.32
N LYS A 63 -22.41 6.20 -7.33
CA LYS A 63 -22.16 5.75 -8.71
C LYS A 63 -20.66 5.67 -8.93
N CYS A 64 -20.16 4.49 -9.32
CA CYS A 64 -18.77 4.25 -9.66
C CYS A 64 -18.71 3.62 -11.05
N GLU A 65 -17.95 4.23 -11.96
CA GLU A 65 -17.79 3.77 -13.34
C GLU A 65 -16.31 3.77 -13.74
N PHE A 66 -15.80 2.61 -14.12
CA PHE A 66 -14.51 2.51 -14.79
C PHE A 66 -14.70 2.84 -16.27
N THR A 67 -14.21 3.99 -16.72
CA THR A 67 -14.33 4.43 -18.12
C THR A 67 -13.29 3.80 -19.03
N ASP A 68 -12.19 3.38 -18.44
CA ASP A 68 -11.11 2.56 -18.99
C ASP A 68 -10.39 1.82 -17.87
N ASP A 69 -9.33 1.09 -18.20
CA ASP A 69 -8.58 0.28 -17.22
C ASP A 69 -7.94 1.11 -16.09
N HIS A 70 -7.75 2.42 -16.30
CA HIS A 70 -6.99 3.30 -15.40
C HIS A 70 -7.73 4.57 -14.99
N THR A 71 -9.02 4.65 -15.31
CA THR A 71 -9.84 5.82 -14.97
C THR A 71 -11.13 5.41 -14.28
N LEU A 72 -11.34 5.92 -13.07
CA LEU A 72 -12.53 5.69 -12.26
C LEU A 72 -13.27 7.01 -12.02
N LYS A 73 -14.54 7.07 -12.43
CA LYS A 73 -15.47 8.16 -12.09
C LYS A 73 -16.33 7.78 -10.92
N ILE A 74 -16.47 8.70 -9.95
CA ILE A 74 -17.27 8.50 -8.74
C ILE A 74 -18.19 9.69 -8.53
N ASN A 75 -19.47 9.40 -8.26
CA ASN A 75 -20.44 10.37 -7.79
C ASN A 75 -21.11 9.86 -6.51
N SER A 76 -20.89 10.56 -5.41
CA SER A 76 -21.41 10.19 -4.09
C SER A 76 -22.73 10.87 -3.70
N ASN A 77 -23.35 11.67 -4.59
CA ASN A 77 -24.60 12.36 -4.27
C ASN A 77 -25.79 11.43 -4.09
N TYR A 78 -25.67 10.19 -4.55
CA TYR A 78 -26.72 9.17 -4.46
C TYR A 78 -26.54 8.23 -3.27
N VAL A 79 -25.56 8.48 -2.40
CA VAL A 79 -25.36 7.67 -1.19
C VAL A 79 -26.60 7.69 -0.33
N SER A 80 -27.18 6.52 -0.12
CA SER A 80 -28.44 6.33 0.61
C SER A 80 -28.31 5.42 1.83
N SER A 81 -27.13 4.79 2.01
CA SER A 81 -26.81 3.96 3.15
C SER A 81 -25.48 4.39 3.76
N THR A 82 -25.41 4.34 5.09
CA THR A 82 -24.18 4.58 5.86
C THR A 82 -23.68 3.30 6.52
N LYS A 83 -24.15 2.12 6.03
CA LYS A 83 -23.77 0.82 6.57
C LYS A 83 -22.81 0.08 5.63
N ALA A 84 -21.54 -0.05 6.04
CA ALA A 84 -20.52 -0.84 5.36
C ALA A 84 -20.54 -2.29 5.89
N ASN A 85 -21.09 -3.20 5.09
CA ASN A 85 -21.39 -4.57 5.48
C ASN A 85 -20.14 -5.46 5.59
N TYR A 86 -20.19 -6.42 6.51
CA TYR A 86 -19.14 -7.40 6.80
C TYR A 86 -18.62 -8.12 5.55
N ASP A 87 -19.49 -8.56 4.64
CA ASP A 87 -19.09 -9.36 3.46
C ASP A 87 -18.09 -8.67 2.53
N ILE A 88 -18.09 -7.35 2.51
CA ILE A 88 -17.11 -6.57 1.74
C ILE A 88 -15.94 -6.15 2.62
N VAL A 89 -16.21 -5.62 3.81
CA VAL A 89 -15.17 -5.12 4.72
C VAL A 89 -14.17 -6.22 5.11
N ARG A 90 -14.63 -7.45 5.32
CA ARG A 90 -13.76 -8.60 5.64
C ARG A 90 -12.72 -8.93 4.56
N LYS A 91 -12.99 -8.57 3.29
CA LYS A 91 -12.11 -8.86 2.15
C LYS A 91 -10.91 -7.91 2.09
N MET A 92 -11.07 -6.69 2.61
CA MET A 92 -10.05 -5.67 2.52
C MET A 92 -10.09 -4.75 3.75
N ARG A 93 -9.00 -4.76 4.52
CA ARG A 93 -8.90 -3.94 5.75
C ARG A 93 -9.08 -2.44 5.49
N ALA A 94 -8.58 -1.92 4.35
CA ALA A 94 -8.68 -0.50 3.99
C ALA A 94 -10.15 -0.03 3.83
N SER A 95 -11.13 -0.93 3.83
CA SER A 95 -12.56 -0.57 3.87
C SER A 95 -12.93 0.27 5.09
N ILE A 96 -12.13 0.26 6.17
CA ILE A 96 -12.29 1.13 7.33
C ILE A 96 -12.16 2.62 6.99
N LEU A 97 -11.53 2.98 5.87
CA LEU A 97 -11.35 4.36 5.43
C LEU A 97 -12.67 5.09 5.15
N VAL A 98 -13.79 4.37 4.97
CA VAL A 98 -15.09 5.02 4.82
C VAL A 98 -15.69 5.54 6.14
N LEU A 99 -15.13 5.15 7.30
CA LEU A 99 -15.66 5.48 8.62
C LEU A 99 -15.68 7.01 8.86
N GLY A 100 -14.53 7.67 8.72
CA GLY A 100 -14.40 9.12 8.90
C GLY A 100 -15.28 9.92 7.95
N PRO A 101 -15.18 9.70 6.64
CA PRO A 101 -16.02 10.37 5.63
C PRO A 101 -17.52 10.20 5.84
N LEU A 102 -17.99 8.98 6.13
CA LEU A 102 -19.41 8.72 6.38
C LEU A 102 -19.90 9.45 7.63
N LEU A 103 -19.15 9.35 8.73
CA LEU A 103 -19.51 10.00 9.98
C LEU A 103 -19.53 11.53 9.83
N ALA A 104 -18.50 12.09 9.19
CA ALA A 104 -18.39 13.54 9.00
C ALA A 104 -19.52 14.12 8.13
N ARG A 105 -19.89 13.40 7.06
CA ARG A 105 -20.93 13.85 6.13
C ARG A 105 -22.34 13.62 6.67
N PHE A 106 -22.62 12.42 7.19
CA PHE A 106 -23.99 12.00 7.51
C PHE A 106 -24.32 12.06 9.01
N GLY A 107 -23.33 12.23 9.88
CA GLY A 107 -23.51 12.26 11.33
C GLY A 107 -23.84 10.90 11.95
N HIS A 108 -23.85 9.83 11.14
CA HIS A 108 -24.09 8.45 11.58
C HIS A 108 -23.47 7.47 10.59
N CYS A 109 -22.87 6.39 11.09
CA CYS A 109 -22.48 5.26 10.26
C CYS A 109 -22.35 3.96 11.07
N GLU A 110 -22.48 2.84 10.35
CA GLU A 110 -22.20 1.50 10.84
C GLU A 110 -21.15 0.86 9.92
N VAL A 111 -19.95 0.65 10.43
CA VAL A 111 -18.86 0.04 9.64
C VAL A 111 -18.43 -1.25 10.31
N SER A 112 -18.49 -2.37 9.59
CA SER A 112 -18.01 -3.63 10.11
C SER A 112 -16.55 -3.53 10.55
N LEU A 113 -16.23 -4.19 11.67
CA LEU A 113 -14.83 -4.35 12.06
C LEU A 113 -14.06 -5.06 10.93
N PRO A 114 -12.88 -4.57 10.54
CA PRO A 114 -12.08 -5.25 9.53
C PRO A 114 -11.65 -6.62 10.04
N GLY A 115 -11.63 -7.61 9.15
CA GLY A 115 -11.14 -8.94 9.46
C GLY A 115 -9.66 -8.93 9.89
N GLY A 116 -9.20 -10.01 10.49
CA GLY A 116 -7.80 -10.19 10.86
C GLY A 116 -6.85 -10.04 9.66
N CYS A 117 -5.65 -9.59 9.91
CA CYS A 117 -4.60 -9.48 8.90
C CYS A 117 -3.51 -10.52 9.17
N ALA A 118 -3.04 -11.21 8.12
CA ALA A 118 -2.02 -12.24 8.23
C ALA A 118 -0.69 -11.71 8.82
N ILE A 119 -0.36 -10.44 8.53
CA ILE A 119 0.91 -9.82 8.93
C ILE A 119 0.93 -9.26 10.37
N GLY A 120 -0.17 -9.35 11.11
CA GLY A 120 -0.25 -8.92 12.51
C GLY A 120 -1.56 -8.26 12.91
N GLN A 121 -1.68 -7.98 14.22
CA GLN A 121 -2.79 -7.22 14.76
C GLN A 121 -2.68 -5.76 14.31
N ARG A 122 -3.77 -5.24 13.78
CA ARG A 122 -3.90 -3.84 13.40
C ARG A 122 -5.18 -3.28 14.01
N PRO A 123 -5.18 -3.00 15.30
CA PRO A 123 -6.35 -2.45 15.95
C PRO A 123 -6.73 -1.11 15.32
N ILE A 124 -8.00 -0.77 15.36
CA ILE A 124 -8.54 0.52 14.88
C ILE A 124 -8.81 1.49 16.03
N ASP A 125 -8.31 1.18 17.22
CA ASP A 125 -8.45 1.98 18.44
C ASP A 125 -8.00 3.43 18.26
N LEU A 126 -6.91 3.67 17.52
CA LEU A 126 -6.45 5.02 17.21
C LEU A 126 -7.46 5.81 16.35
N HIS A 127 -8.14 5.14 15.41
CA HIS A 127 -9.22 5.77 14.63
C HIS A 127 -10.38 6.16 15.53
N LEU A 128 -10.84 5.21 16.38
CA LEU A 128 -12.01 5.40 17.24
C LEU A 128 -11.76 6.48 18.29
N SER A 129 -10.63 6.39 19.00
CA SER A 129 -10.24 7.37 20.01
C SER A 129 -10.12 8.79 19.44
N ALA A 130 -9.60 8.93 18.22
CA ALA A 130 -9.50 10.22 17.57
C ALA A 130 -10.90 10.81 17.21
N LEU A 131 -11.80 9.97 16.69
CA LEU A 131 -13.18 10.39 16.38
C LEU A 131 -13.96 10.74 17.65
N GLU A 132 -13.77 10.01 18.77
CA GLU A 132 -14.36 10.34 20.07
C GLU A 132 -13.88 11.69 20.57
N LYS A 133 -12.58 12.03 20.43
CA LYS A 133 -12.04 13.37 20.73
C LYS A 133 -12.69 14.46 19.87
N MET A 134 -13.12 14.13 18.66
CA MET A 134 -13.87 15.02 17.76
C MET A 134 -15.37 15.08 18.10
N GLY A 135 -15.82 14.44 19.18
CA GLY A 135 -17.20 14.48 19.67
C GLY A 135 -18.12 13.38 19.14
N ALA A 136 -17.57 12.34 18.52
CA ALA A 136 -18.36 11.16 18.15
C ALA A 136 -18.70 10.30 19.38
N ASN A 137 -19.92 9.77 19.40
CA ASN A 137 -20.28 8.66 20.27
C ASN A 137 -20.10 7.35 19.49
N ILE A 138 -19.26 6.46 20.03
CA ILE A 138 -18.89 5.20 19.35
C ILE A 138 -19.22 4.02 20.24
N GLU A 139 -19.89 3.04 19.66
CA GLU A 139 -20.20 1.76 20.28
C GLU A 139 -19.83 0.61 19.34
N ILE A 140 -19.33 -0.49 19.91
CA ILE A 140 -19.14 -1.73 19.17
C ILE A 140 -20.35 -2.64 19.40
N LYS A 141 -21.13 -2.86 18.33
CA LYS A 141 -22.33 -3.71 18.38
C LYS A 141 -22.27 -4.78 17.29
N GLN A 142 -22.37 -6.04 17.68
CA GLN A 142 -22.43 -7.19 16.76
C GLN A 142 -21.30 -7.21 15.71
N GLY A 143 -20.09 -6.77 16.08
CA GLY A 143 -18.94 -6.70 15.17
C GLY A 143 -18.92 -5.46 14.26
N TYR A 144 -19.77 -4.47 14.53
CA TYR A 144 -19.77 -3.17 13.84
C TYR A 144 -19.36 -2.04 14.77
N VAL A 145 -18.59 -1.12 14.22
CA VAL A 145 -18.43 0.24 14.78
C VAL A 145 -19.70 1.01 14.43
N VAL A 146 -20.50 1.33 15.43
CA VAL A 146 -21.66 2.21 15.32
C VAL A 146 -21.24 3.58 15.85
N ALA A 147 -21.11 4.56 14.96
CA ALA A 147 -20.65 5.89 15.30
C ALA A 147 -21.73 6.93 14.99
N THR A 148 -21.91 7.88 15.92
CA THR A 148 -22.87 8.98 15.79
C THR A 148 -22.24 10.31 16.18
N ALA A 149 -22.54 11.35 15.41
CA ALA A 149 -22.20 12.75 15.66
C ALA A 149 -23.30 13.62 15.02
N PRO A 150 -24.51 13.68 15.61
CA PRO A 150 -25.69 14.31 14.98
C PRO A 150 -25.47 15.80 14.69
N ASP A 151 -24.73 16.49 15.57
CA ASP A 151 -24.39 17.92 15.40
C ASP A 151 -23.10 18.12 14.56
N GLY A 152 -22.59 17.07 13.92
CA GLY A 152 -21.32 17.08 13.21
C GLY A 152 -20.11 16.88 14.13
N LEU A 153 -18.97 16.54 13.52
CA LEU A 153 -17.69 16.45 14.23
C LEU A 153 -17.14 17.84 14.53
N LYS A 154 -16.39 17.96 15.61
CA LYS A 154 -15.75 19.22 16.05
C LYS A 154 -14.25 19.09 15.97
N GLY A 155 -13.58 20.19 15.61
CA GLY A 155 -12.13 20.28 15.67
C GLY A 155 -11.60 19.96 17.06
N ALA A 156 -10.49 19.26 17.12
CA ALA A 156 -9.87 18.80 18.35
C ALA A 156 -8.35 18.73 18.23
N GLN A 157 -7.66 18.72 19.37
CA GLN A 157 -6.25 18.37 19.40
C GLN A 157 -6.12 16.85 19.58
N ILE A 158 -5.49 16.20 18.61
CA ILE A 158 -5.32 14.75 18.54
C ILE A 158 -3.84 14.43 18.43
N VAL A 159 -3.33 13.65 19.38
CA VAL A 159 -1.99 13.10 19.34
C VAL A 159 -2.12 11.61 19.12
N PHE A 160 -1.49 11.08 18.06
CA PHE A 160 -1.39 9.66 17.86
C PHE A 160 -0.22 9.09 18.68
N ASP A 161 -0.49 8.11 19.54
CA ASP A 161 0.55 7.43 20.34
C ASP A 161 1.54 6.65 19.45
N LYS A 162 1.07 6.20 18.29
CA LYS A 162 1.85 5.58 17.24
C LYS A 162 1.44 6.15 15.88
N ILE A 163 2.39 6.30 14.98
CA ILE A 163 2.09 6.68 13.60
C ILE A 163 1.19 5.61 12.97
N THR A 164 0.10 6.03 12.39
CA THR A 164 -0.88 5.18 11.72
C THR A 164 -1.29 5.81 10.39
N VAL A 165 -1.00 5.12 9.29
CA VAL A 165 -1.32 5.61 7.94
C VAL A 165 -2.84 5.74 7.76
N THR A 166 -3.56 4.63 7.87
CA THR A 166 -5.03 4.63 7.69
C THR A 166 -5.77 5.40 8.77
N GLY A 167 -5.22 5.48 9.99
CA GLY A 167 -5.76 6.34 11.06
C GLY A 167 -5.61 7.80 10.70
N SER A 168 -4.44 8.23 10.24
CA SER A 168 -4.21 9.60 9.75
C SER A 168 -5.16 9.94 8.61
N GLU A 169 -5.23 9.11 7.58
CA GLU A 169 -6.13 9.31 6.42
C GLU A 169 -7.60 9.45 6.83
N ASN A 170 -8.06 8.58 7.71
CA ASN A 170 -9.45 8.58 8.18
C ASN A 170 -9.79 9.89 8.95
N ILE A 171 -8.89 10.31 9.85
CA ILE A 171 -9.10 11.52 10.66
C ILE A 171 -8.90 12.79 9.82
N ILE A 172 -7.97 12.82 8.88
CA ILE A 172 -7.81 13.94 7.94
C ILE A 172 -9.10 14.17 7.15
N MET A 173 -9.71 13.09 6.61
CA MET A 173 -10.99 13.19 5.90
C MET A 173 -12.14 13.62 6.82
N ALA A 174 -12.17 13.12 8.05
CA ALA A 174 -13.18 13.53 9.04
C ALA A 174 -13.04 15.00 9.44
N ALA A 175 -11.80 15.46 9.67
CA ALA A 175 -11.49 16.83 10.02
C ALA A 175 -11.82 17.83 8.90
N ALA A 176 -11.73 17.40 7.64
CA ALA A 176 -12.05 18.24 6.49
C ALA A 176 -13.48 18.79 6.52
N LEU A 177 -14.45 18.07 7.07
CA LEU A 177 -15.84 18.52 7.22
C LEU A 177 -16.20 18.96 8.65
N ALA A 178 -15.29 18.88 9.61
CA ALA A 178 -15.58 19.23 11.01
C ALA A 178 -15.88 20.71 11.20
N HIS A 179 -16.49 21.05 12.35
CA HIS A 179 -16.64 22.43 12.82
C HIS A 179 -15.36 22.87 13.53
N GLY A 180 -14.78 23.99 13.08
CA GLY A 180 -13.57 24.56 13.67
C GLY A 180 -12.28 23.85 13.22
N THR A 181 -11.23 23.94 14.04
CA THR A 181 -9.87 23.55 13.67
C THR A 181 -9.44 22.28 14.40
N THR A 182 -8.86 21.34 13.67
CA THR A 182 -8.26 20.11 14.19
C THR A 182 -6.75 20.20 14.11
N HIS A 183 -6.07 19.92 15.23
CA HIS A 183 -4.61 19.78 15.30
C HIS A 183 -4.27 18.30 15.42
N LEU A 184 -3.60 17.75 14.41
CA LEU A 184 -3.11 16.37 14.41
C LEU A 184 -1.62 16.38 14.65
N ILE A 185 -1.16 15.57 15.61
CA ILE A 185 0.23 15.45 15.99
C ILE A 185 0.64 13.98 15.86
N ASN A 186 1.88 13.73 15.42
CA ASN A 186 2.44 12.43 15.09
C ASN A 186 1.69 11.72 13.95
N VAL A 187 1.42 12.49 12.89
CA VAL A 187 0.69 12.06 11.69
C VAL A 187 1.63 11.30 10.76
N ALA A 188 1.10 10.35 10.02
CA ALA A 188 1.80 9.67 8.94
C ALA A 188 2.16 10.64 7.81
N LYS A 189 3.37 10.49 7.26
CA LYS A 189 3.97 11.39 6.23
C LYS A 189 4.19 10.69 4.89
N GLU A 190 3.63 9.52 4.70
CA GLU A 190 3.72 8.78 3.46
C GLU A 190 3.23 9.63 2.28
N PRO A 191 3.86 9.53 1.10
CA PRO A 191 3.43 10.28 -0.09
C PRO A 191 1.94 10.16 -0.40
N GLU A 192 1.35 9.03 -0.05
CA GLU A 192 -0.07 8.71 -0.20
C GLU A 192 -0.95 9.59 0.71
N VAL A 193 -0.49 9.84 1.95
CA VAL A 193 -1.16 10.74 2.90
C VAL A 193 -0.99 12.20 2.47
N VAL A 194 0.20 12.56 1.97
CA VAL A 194 0.47 13.90 1.42
C VAL A 194 -0.48 14.18 0.26
N GLN A 195 -0.62 13.25 -0.70
CA GLN A 195 -1.53 13.42 -1.83
C GLN A 195 -2.99 13.61 -1.36
N LEU A 196 -3.44 12.84 -0.37
CA LEU A 196 -4.78 13.03 0.20
C LEU A 196 -4.95 14.46 0.71
N CYS A 197 -4.01 14.97 1.51
CA CYS A 197 -4.05 16.35 2.02
C CYS A 197 -4.09 17.38 0.88
N GLU A 198 -3.26 17.23 -0.14
CA GLU A 198 -3.21 18.12 -1.31
C GLU A 198 -4.53 18.15 -2.06
N VAL A 199 -5.17 16.99 -2.25
CA VAL A 199 -6.48 16.88 -2.90
C VAL A 199 -7.58 17.56 -2.07
N LEU A 200 -7.60 17.34 -0.76
CA LEU A 200 -8.57 18.00 0.12
C LEU A 200 -8.36 19.53 0.16
N ALA A 201 -7.11 19.97 0.17
CA ALA A 201 -6.77 21.40 0.11
C ALA A 201 -7.22 22.03 -1.22
N ALA A 202 -7.00 21.36 -2.34
CA ALA A 202 -7.50 21.78 -3.64
C ALA A 202 -9.04 21.83 -3.67
N GLY A 203 -9.71 20.98 -2.90
CA GLY A 203 -11.17 20.96 -2.71
C GLY A 203 -11.73 22.05 -1.78
N GLY A 204 -10.86 22.91 -1.20
CA GLY A 204 -11.23 24.06 -0.39
C GLY A 204 -11.09 23.87 1.12
N VAL A 205 -10.37 22.85 1.58
CA VAL A 205 -9.97 22.68 2.98
C VAL A 205 -8.66 23.43 3.22
N LYS A 206 -8.58 24.24 4.27
CA LYS A 206 -7.31 24.84 4.66
C LYS A 206 -6.51 23.86 5.52
N ILE A 207 -5.36 23.45 5.01
CA ILE A 207 -4.47 22.50 5.67
C ILE A 207 -3.06 23.09 5.72
N GLU A 208 -2.49 23.19 6.91
CA GLU A 208 -1.10 23.60 7.14
C GLU A 208 -0.28 22.39 7.61
N GLY A 209 1.01 22.36 7.29
CA GLY A 209 1.94 21.29 7.71
C GLY A 209 1.92 20.05 6.83
N ILE A 210 1.37 20.07 5.60
CA ILE A 210 1.35 18.92 4.67
C ILE A 210 2.78 18.38 4.47
N GLY A 211 2.94 17.08 4.66
CA GLY A 211 4.23 16.39 4.57
C GLY A 211 5.08 16.45 5.85
N THR A 212 4.56 17.05 6.91
CA THR A 212 5.19 17.02 8.25
C THR A 212 4.42 16.07 9.18
N ASP A 213 4.90 15.91 10.40
CA ASP A 213 4.25 15.09 11.44
C ASP A 213 3.18 15.85 12.23
N GLU A 214 2.94 17.12 11.90
CA GLU A 214 1.87 17.94 12.47
C GLU A 214 1.03 18.56 11.37
N LEU A 215 -0.29 18.43 11.47
CA LEU A 215 -1.26 19.06 10.56
C LEU A 215 -2.22 19.94 11.35
N VAL A 216 -2.50 21.12 10.79
CA VAL A 216 -3.58 21.99 11.24
C VAL A 216 -4.63 22.06 10.15
N ILE A 217 -5.84 21.55 10.41
CA ILE A 217 -6.92 21.41 9.44
C ILE A 217 -8.10 22.27 9.90
N GLU A 218 -8.43 23.30 9.13
CA GLU A 218 -9.63 24.09 9.33
C GLU A 218 -10.79 23.43 8.55
N GLY A 219 -11.74 22.87 9.28
CA GLY A 219 -12.87 22.16 8.69
C GLY A 219 -13.83 23.09 7.98
N THR A 220 -14.63 22.54 7.08
CA THR A 220 -15.53 23.31 6.20
C THR A 220 -16.94 23.48 6.77
N ASP A 221 -17.17 23.18 8.05
CA ASP A 221 -18.50 23.23 8.68
C ASP A 221 -19.54 22.40 7.91
N ARG A 222 -19.17 21.13 7.60
CA ARG A 222 -19.95 20.13 6.83
C ARG A 222 -20.21 20.50 5.36
N ARG A 223 -19.63 21.58 4.84
CA ARG A 223 -19.72 21.88 3.42
C ARG A 223 -18.89 20.89 2.62
N LEU A 224 -19.52 20.18 1.69
CA LEU A 224 -18.86 19.23 0.81
C LEU A 224 -17.84 19.93 -0.10
N LEU A 225 -16.76 19.21 -0.40
CA LEU A 225 -15.64 19.70 -1.18
C LEU A 225 -15.96 19.75 -2.69
N ASP A 226 -15.20 20.53 -3.42
CA ASP A 226 -15.30 20.66 -4.88
C ASP A 226 -13.98 20.24 -5.51
N VAL A 227 -13.91 18.98 -5.99
CA VAL A 227 -12.73 18.42 -6.62
C VAL A 227 -13.16 17.74 -7.91
N GLY A 228 -12.48 18.03 -9.00
CA GLY A 228 -12.80 17.46 -10.31
C GLY A 228 -11.96 16.24 -10.66
N GLU A 229 -10.81 16.48 -11.28
CA GLU A 229 -9.90 15.44 -11.74
C GLU A 229 -8.69 15.31 -10.82
N ILE A 230 -8.30 14.06 -10.52
CA ILE A 230 -7.16 13.71 -9.67
C ILE A 230 -6.35 12.65 -10.39
N THR A 231 -5.04 12.87 -10.53
CA THR A 231 -4.11 11.84 -11.01
C THR A 231 -3.42 11.19 -9.81
N VAL A 232 -3.63 9.89 -9.63
CA VAL A 232 -3.02 9.10 -8.54
C VAL A 232 -1.51 9.04 -8.76
N ILE A 233 -0.74 9.29 -7.69
CA ILE A 233 0.74 9.20 -7.72
C ILE A 233 1.20 7.78 -8.08
N PRO A 234 2.42 7.63 -8.67
CA PRO A 234 3.00 6.31 -8.96
C PRO A 234 3.21 5.46 -7.70
N ASP A 235 3.04 4.14 -7.84
CA ASP A 235 3.24 3.20 -6.73
C ASP A 235 4.74 2.97 -6.46
N ARG A 236 5.25 3.56 -5.38
CA ARG A 236 6.65 3.42 -4.95
C ARG A 236 7.02 1.98 -4.57
N ILE A 237 6.07 1.16 -4.16
CA ILE A 237 6.33 -0.23 -3.77
C ILE A 237 6.38 -1.13 -5.02
N GLU A 238 5.49 -0.91 -5.99
CA GLU A 238 5.60 -1.57 -7.29
C GLU A 238 6.93 -1.19 -7.98
N ALA A 239 7.29 0.10 -7.96
CA ALA A 239 8.55 0.62 -8.47
C ALA A 239 9.76 -0.12 -7.86
N GLY A 240 9.83 -0.16 -6.52
CA GLY A 240 10.88 -0.87 -5.80
C GLY A 240 10.91 -2.37 -6.11
N THR A 241 9.77 -2.99 -6.34
CA THR A 241 9.67 -4.42 -6.67
C THR A 241 10.28 -4.72 -8.04
N TYR A 242 10.04 -3.90 -9.07
CA TYR A 242 10.70 -4.09 -10.39
C TYR A 242 12.19 -3.78 -10.35
N LEU A 243 12.62 -2.81 -9.55
CA LEU A 243 14.06 -2.60 -9.31
C LEU A 243 14.69 -3.81 -8.61
N CYS A 244 14.00 -4.43 -7.64
CA CYS A 244 14.44 -5.70 -7.05
C CYS A 244 14.52 -6.83 -8.07
N ALA A 245 13.60 -6.90 -9.05
CA ALA A 245 13.66 -7.89 -10.13
C ALA A 245 14.92 -7.73 -10.99
N GLY A 246 15.27 -6.49 -11.36
CA GLY A 246 16.55 -6.19 -12.03
C GLY A 246 17.76 -6.57 -11.18
N ALA A 247 17.75 -6.19 -9.90
CA ALA A 247 18.84 -6.46 -8.97
C ALA A 247 19.08 -7.96 -8.74
N ILE A 248 18.05 -8.73 -8.41
CA ILE A 248 18.17 -10.15 -8.08
C ILE A 248 18.60 -11.00 -9.30
N THR A 249 18.23 -10.58 -10.51
CA THR A 249 18.66 -11.23 -11.77
C THR A 249 19.96 -10.64 -12.32
N ASN A 250 20.56 -9.70 -11.59
CA ASN A 250 21.73 -8.93 -11.99
C ASN A 250 21.62 -8.39 -13.43
N SER A 251 20.51 -7.70 -13.70
CA SER A 251 20.09 -7.20 -15.01
C SER A 251 19.83 -5.71 -14.96
N GLN A 252 20.06 -5.01 -16.08
CA GLN A 252 19.68 -3.60 -16.21
C GLN A 252 18.19 -3.51 -16.48
N VAL A 253 17.45 -2.85 -15.58
CA VAL A 253 16.01 -2.59 -15.73
C VAL A 253 15.73 -1.12 -15.47
N THR A 254 14.91 -0.52 -16.33
CA THR A 254 14.43 0.85 -16.19
C THR A 254 12.93 0.83 -15.83
N ILE A 255 12.56 1.53 -14.78
CA ILE A 255 11.17 1.82 -14.47
C ILE A 255 10.83 3.24 -14.94
N THR A 256 9.62 3.44 -15.45
CA THR A 256 9.08 4.74 -15.88
C THR A 256 7.85 5.09 -15.07
N ASN A 257 7.39 6.34 -15.12
CA ASN A 257 6.31 6.83 -14.26
C ASN A 257 6.63 6.57 -12.79
N ALA A 258 7.82 6.98 -12.33
CA ALA A 258 8.28 6.81 -10.96
C ALA A 258 8.67 8.15 -10.33
N ASN A 259 8.64 8.25 -9.00
CA ASN A 259 9.12 9.39 -8.27
C ASN A 259 10.25 8.96 -7.32
N ALA A 260 11.49 9.29 -7.67
CA ALA A 260 12.68 8.94 -6.89
C ALA A 260 12.64 9.51 -5.45
N ALA A 261 11.98 10.66 -5.23
CA ALA A 261 11.85 11.24 -3.90
C ALA A 261 11.04 10.33 -2.94
N HIS A 262 10.11 9.55 -3.47
CA HIS A 262 9.32 8.59 -2.70
C HIS A 262 10.07 7.28 -2.37
N LEU A 263 11.23 7.06 -3.02
CA LEU A 263 12.03 5.83 -2.96
C LEU A 263 13.41 6.01 -2.28
N ARG A 264 13.71 7.17 -1.72
CA ARG A 264 15.08 7.50 -1.23
C ARG A 264 15.68 6.41 -0.35
N ALA A 265 14.96 5.92 0.65
CA ALA A 265 15.46 4.88 1.54
C ALA A 265 15.74 3.56 0.79
N VAL A 266 14.89 3.20 -0.17
CA VAL A 266 15.03 2.00 -1.00
C VAL A 266 16.23 2.13 -1.94
N LEU A 267 16.37 3.24 -2.66
CA LEU A 267 17.51 3.51 -3.55
C LEU A 267 18.83 3.53 -2.79
N THR A 268 18.84 4.09 -1.58
CA THR A 268 20.02 4.04 -0.70
C THR A 268 20.45 2.60 -0.40
N LYS A 269 19.50 1.70 -0.15
CA LYS A 269 19.81 0.29 0.14
C LYS A 269 20.32 -0.45 -1.10
N PHE A 270 19.79 -0.18 -2.30
CA PHE A 270 20.38 -0.72 -3.55
C PHE A 270 21.84 -0.28 -3.71
N ASN A 271 22.13 1.00 -3.50
CA ASN A 271 23.51 1.51 -3.60
C ASN A 271 24.45 0.88 -2.56
N GLN A 272 23.99 0.66 -1.32
CA GLN A 272 24.74 -0.06 -0.29
C GLN A 272 25.04 -1.52 -0.68
N MET A 273 24.11 -2.16 -1.40
CA MET A 273 24.29 -3.52 -1.92
C MET A 273 25.20 -3.56 -3.16
N GLY A 274 25.62 -2.42 -3.70
CA GLY A 274 26.51 -2.32 -4.85
C GLY A 274 25.83 -2.12 -6.21
N PHE A 275 24.50 -1.95 -6.20
CA PHE A 275 23.75 -1.62 -7.41
C PHE A 275 23.73 -0.11 -7.62
N GLU A 276 24.23 0.36 -8.75
CA GLU A 276 24.08 1.75 -9.15
C GLU A 276 22.63 2.01 -9.58
N THR A 277 22.07 3.12 -9.10
CA THR A 277 20.73 3.59 -9.53
C THR A 277 20.86 4.94 -10.20
N VAL A 278 20.39 5.04 -11.45
CA VAL A 278 20.42 6.26 -12.25
C VAL A 278 18.99 6.83 -12.32
N VAL A 279 18.85 8.09 -11.94
CA VAL A 279 17.56 8.80 -11.96
C VAL A 279 17.59 9.84 -13.09
N ASP A 280 16.60 9.78 -13.99
CA ASP A 280 16.42 10.74 -15.08
C ASP A 280 14.91 11.08 -15.19
N GLY A 281 14.52 12.22 -14.63
CA GLY A 281 13.14 12.65 -14.55
C GLY A 281 12.27 11.64 -13.77
N ASP A 282 11.29 11.08 -14.43
CA ASP A 282 10.38 10.05 -13.90
C ASP A 282 10.87 8.62 -14.16
N LYS A 283 12.10 8.45 -14.67
CA LYS A 283 12.74 7.16 -14.91
C LYS A 283 13.78 6.86 -13.85
N ILE A 284 13.83 5.60 -13.43
CA ILE A 284 14.88 5.09 -12.54
C ILE A 284 15.41 3.79 -13.15
N THR A 285 16.72 3.76 -13.39
CA THR A 285 17.40 2.57 -13.90
C THR A 285 18.26 1.95 -12.82
N ILE A 286 18.12 0.65 -12.60
CA ILE A 286 19.05 -0.13 -11.79
C ILE A 286 20.06 -0.81 -12.71
N MET A 287 21.35 -0.70 -12.35
CA MET A 287 22.45 -1.29 -13.11
C MET A 287 22.93 -2.59 -12.45
N PRO A 288 23.44 -3.55 -13.25
CA PRO A 288 24.05 -4.75 -12.69
C PRO A 288 25.21 -4.45 -11.74
N ALA A 289 25.34 -5.19 -10.66
CA ALA A 289 26.45 -5.08 -9.73
C ALA A 289 27.55 -6.10 -10.04
N LYS A 290 28.83 -5.71 -9.87
CA LYS A 290 29.96 -6.65 -9.95
C LYS A 290 30.00 -7.60 -8.74
N ASN A 291 29.62 -7.08 -7.59
CA ASN A 291 29.52 -7.80 -6.33
C ASN A 291 28.31 -7.30 -5.58
N VAL A 292 27.49 -8.22 -5.10
CA VAL A 292 26.30 -7.88 -4.31
C VAL A 292 26.65 -7.98 -2.84
N ASN A 293 26.73 -6.85 -2.16
CA ASN A 293 27.07 -6.77 -0.75
C ASN A 293 25.85 -7.08 0.13
N PRO A 294 26.06 -7.63 1.35
CA PRO A 294 25.01 -7.76 2.33
C PRO A 294 24.50 -6.38 2.80
N VAL A 295 23.31 -6.36 3.37
CA VAL A 295 22.64 -5.13 3.80
C VAL A 295 22.00 -5.28 5.16
N GLU A 296 22.00 -4.20 5.93
CA GLU A 296 21.22 -4.06 7.17
C GLU A 296 19.99 -3.18 6.90
N ILE A 297 18.82 -3.69 7.25
CA ILE A 297 17.54 -3.00 7.06
C ILE A 297 16.81 -2.94 8.40
N VAL A 298 16.30 -1.76 8.72
CA VAL A 298 15.34 -1.54 9.81
C VAL A 298 14.11 -0.91 9.17
N THR A 299 12.96 -1.58 9.30
CA THR A 299 11.71 -1.01 8.80
C THR A 299 11.21 0.08 9.74
N THR A 300 10.88 1.22 9.19
CA THR A 300 10.31 2.34 9.92
C THR A 300 9.30 3.07 9.02
N GLU A 301 8.54 3.97 9.62
CA GLU A 301 7.61 4.85 8.89
C GLU A 301 8.37 5.76 7.92
N PHE A 302 7.66 6.29 6.93
CA PHE A 302 8.25 7.20 5.95
C PHE A 302 8.87 8.45 6.64
N PRO A 303 10.08 8.90 6.25
CA PRO A 303 10.85 8.55 5.06
C PRO A 303 11.84 7.38 5.24
N GLY A 304 11.70 6.58 6.29
CA GLY A 304 12.53 5.41 6.51
C GLY A 304 12.24 4.26 5.53
N PHE A 305 12.85 3.10 5.77
CA PHE A 305 12.70 1.96 4.88
C PHE A 305 11.30 1.33 5.05
N PRO A 306 10.49 1.27 3.98
CA PRO A 306 9.11 0.83 4.08
C PRO A 306 9.01 -0.68 4.34
N THR A 307 8.19 -1.06 5.32
CA THR A 307 7.89 -2.46 5.62
C THR A 307 7.32 -3.22 4.40
N ASP A 308 6.67 -2.53 3.46
CA ASP A 308 6.16 -3.10 2.21
C ASP A 308 7.25 -3.52 1.22
N MET A 309 8.52 -3.15 1.45
CA MET A 309 9.68 -3.60 0.68
C MET A 309 10.53 -4.65 1.41
N GLN A 310 10.18 -4.99 2.64
CA GLN A 310 10.93 -5.91 3.49
C GLN A 310 11.11 -7.29 2.82
N ALA A 311 10.03 -7.90 2.35
CA ALA A 311 10.06 -9.24 1.75
C ALA A 311 10.87 -9.27 0.44
N GLN A 312 10.78 -8.24 -0.40
CA GLN A 312 11.52 -8.12 -1.65
C GLN A 312 13.03 -8.02 -1.39
N PHE A 313 13.43 -7.22 -0.40
CA PHE A 313 14.84 -7.12 -0.02
C PHE A 313 15.35 -8.37 0.70
N MET A 314 14.48 -9.12 1.39
CA MET A 314 14.84 -10.44 1.92
C MET A 314 15.17 -11.41 0.78
N ALA A 315 14.35 -11.47 -0.27
CA ALA A 315 14.63 -12.26 -1.46
C ALA A 315 15.94 -11.81 -2.15
N LEU A 316 16.14 -10.48 -2.31
CA LEU A 316 17.36 -9.93 -2.88
C LEU A 316 18.60 -10.28 -2.06
N SER A 317 18.49 -10.32 -0.74
CA SER A 317 19.60 -10.67 0.16
C SER A 317 20.11 -12.10 -0.02
N LEU A 318 19.33 -13.00 -0.63
CA LEU A 318 19.76 -14.37 -0.93
C LEU A 318 20.91 -14.43 -1.93
N VAL A 319 21.01 -13.45 -2.83
CA VAL A 319 22.11 -13.38 -3.82
C VAL A 319 23.28 -12.50 -3.34
N ALA A 320 23.24 -11.96 -2.14
CA ALA A 320 24.30 -11.13 -1.57
C ALA A 320 25.46 -12.02 -1.04
N ASN A 321 26.70 -11.54 -1.17
CA ASN A 321 27.88 -12.25 -0.69
C ASN A 321 28.13 -11.93 0.80
N GLY A 322 27.45 -12.62 1.71
CA GLY A 322 27.60 -12.43 3.15
C GLY A 322 26.28 -12.49 3.91
N VAL A 323 26.26 -11.89 5.09
CA VAL A 323 25.12 -11.95 6.01
C VAL A 323 24.38 -10.62 6.03
N SER A 324 23.11 -10.63 5.65
CA SER A 324 22.20 -9.50 5.76
C SER A 324 21.30 -9.63 6.98
N THR A 325 20.84 -8.51 7.50
CA THR A 325 19.88 -8.47 8.61
C THR A 325 18.68 -7.59 8.27
N ILE A 326 17.50 -8.04 8.65
CA ILE A 326 16.25 -7.27 8.52
C ILE A 326 15.58 -7.24 9.89
N ASP A 327 15.43 -6.03 10.44
CA ASP A 327 14.73 -5.75 11.67
C ASP A 327 13.34 -5.16 11.33
N GLU A 328 12.28 -5.99 11.44
CA GLU A 328 10.90 -5.60 11.16
C GLU A 328 10.25 -5.05 12.42
N ARG A 329 10.10 -3.73 12.49
CA ARG A 329 9.58 -3.02 13.67
C ARG A 329 8.12 -2.64 13.60
N LEU A 330 7.48 -2.77 12.45
CA LEU A 330 6.12 -2.29 12.25
C LEU A 330 5.06 -3.38 12.37
N PHE A 331 5.39 -4.63 11.97
CA PHE A 331 4.45 -5.73 11.98
C PHE A 331 5.06 -7.02 12.52
N GLU A 332 4.50 -7.52 13.62
CA GLU A 332 5.00 -8.67 14.38
C GLU A 332 5.01 -9.99 13.60
N ASN A 333 4.14 -10.14 12.59
CA ASN A 333 3.93 -11.40 11.86
C ASN A 333 4.37 -11.32 10.39
N ARG A 334 5.33 -10.44 10.05
CA ARG A 334 5.64 -10.18 8.64
C ARG A 334 6.77 -11.03 8.07
N PHE A 335 7.05 -12.19 8.65
CA PHE A 335 8.06 -13.15 8.19
C PHE A 335 7.48 -14.48 7.68
N MET A 336 6.20 -14.56 7.36
CA MET A 336 5.55 -15.80 6.91
C MET A 336 6.15 -16.39 5.62
N HIS A 337 6.73 -15.55 4.77
CA HIS A 337 7.39 -15.97 3.53
C HIS A 337 8.74 -16.65 3.76
N VAL A 338 9.31 -16.57 4.96
CA VAL A 338 10.60 -17.21 5.27
C VAL A 338 10.52 -18.71 5.10
N SER A 339 9.43 -19.36 5.53
CA SER A 339 9.26 -20.81 5.34
C SER A 339 9.26 -21.21 3.86
N GLU A 340 8.67 -20.40 3.01
CA GLU A 340 8.61 -20.68 1.56
C GLU A 340 9.96 -20.39 0.89
N LEU A 341 10.69 -19.34 1.29
CA LEU A 341 12.06 -19.10 0.83
C LEU A 341 13.01 -20.23 1.28
N THR A 342 12.82 -20.76 2.50
CA THR A 342 13.59 -21.93 2.98
C THR A 342 13.34 -23.17 2.13
N ARG A 343 12.11 -23.38 1.61
CA ARG A 343 11.82 -24.44 0.63
C ARG A 343 12.61 -24.29 -0.66
N MET A 344 12.99 -23.06 -1.02
CA MET A 344 13.84 -22.73 -2.16
C MET A 344 15.34 -22.80 -1.83
N GLY A 345 15.72 -23.25 -0.64
CA GLY A 345 17.12 -23.44 -0.21
C GLY A 345 17.71 -22.26 0.57
N ALA A 346 16.92 -21.23 0.92
CA ALA A 346 17.42 -20.09 1.67
C ALA A 346 17.78 -20.47 3.13
N ASP A 347 18.95 -20.02 3.61
CA ASP A 347 19.34 -20.06 5.03
C ASP A 347 18.94 -18.73 5.68
N ILE A 348 17.79 -18.73 6.34
CA ILE A 348 17.24 -17.57 7.04
C ILE A 348 16.93 -17.97 8.48
N ARG A 349 17.41 -17.21 9.43
CA ARG A 349 17.20 -17.46 10.87
C ARG A 349 16.41 -16.30 11.47
N LEU A 350 15.33 -16.64 12.16
CA LEU A 350 14.48 -15.67 12.83
C LEU A 350 14.77 -15.63 14.34
N ASN A 351 14.88 -14.42 14.89
CA ASN A 351 14.95 -14.16 16.31
C ASN A 351 14.05 -12.97 16.65
N GLY A 352 12.83 -13.25 17.10
CA GLY A 352 11.80 -12.24 17.32
C GLY A 352 11.48 -11.47 16.03
N HIS A 353 11.72 -10.18 16.02
CA HIS A 353 11.50 -9.30 14.87
C HIS A 353 12.72 -9.14 13.95
N ILE A 354 13.78 -9.91 14.16
CA ILE A 354 15.00 -9.86 13.37
C ILE A 354 15.14 -11.12 12.53
N ALA A 355 15.33 -10.94 11.22
CA ALA A 355 15.73 -11.99 10.29
C ALA A 355 17.22 -11.84 9.95
N THR A 356 17.99 -12.92 10.05
CA THR A 356 19.36 -13.02 9.59
C THR A 356 19.40 -13.88 8.37
N ILE A 357 19.86 -13.34 7.23
CA ILE A 357 19.87 -13.99 5.92
C ILE A 357 21.32 -14.30 5.54
N TYR A 358 21.65 -15.58 5.37
CA TYR A 358 22.94 -16.03 4.89
C TYR A 358 22.89 -16.16 3.37
N GLY A 359 23.36 -15.13 2.68
CA GLY A 359 23.31 -15.02 1.22
C GLY A 359 24.47 -15.74 0.51
N GLY A 360 24.42 -15.76 -0.82
CA GLY A 360 25.42 -16.40 -1.68
C GLY A 360 25.25 -17.91 -1.86
N GLY A 361 24.20 -18.49 -1.28
CA GLY A 361 23.80 -19.88 -1.52
C GLY A 361 23.03 -20.05 -2.83
N GLU A 362 22.85 -21.30 -3.25
CA GLU A 362 22.00 -21.62 -4.40
C GLU A 362 20.54 -21.47 -4.06
N ILE A 363 19.79 -20.80 -4.92
CA ILE A 363 18.33 -20.75 -4.86
C ILE A 363 17.81 -21.82 -5.81
N ASN A 364 17.03 -22.75 -5.28
CA ASN A 364 16.48 -23.86 -6.04
C ASN A 364 15.00 -23.65 -6.36
N ALA A 365 14.59 -24.11 -7.53
CA ALA A 365 13.19 -24.08 -7.92
C ALA A 365 12.34 -24.93 -6.96
N ALA A 366 11.15 -24.46 -6.64
CA ALA A 366 10.20 -25.16 -5.79
C ALA A 366 8.75 -24.73 -6.09
N ASP A 367 7.81 -25.58 -5.67
CA ASP A 367 6.42 -25.19 -5.54
C ASP A 367 6.25 -24.48 -4.18
N VAL A 368 5.82 -23.22 -4.22
CA VAL A 368 5.68 -22.34 -3.04
C VAL A 368 4.30 -21.68 -3.00
N MET A 369 3.85 -21.31 -1.81
CA MET A 369 2.55 -20.69 -1.61
C MET A 369 2.67 -19.23 -1.17
N ALA A 370 2.01 -18.36 -1.88
CA ALA A 370 1.82 -16.97 -1.46
C ALA A 370 1.02 -16.90 -0.14
N THR A 371 1.53 -16.16 0.84
CA THR A 371 0.92 -16.01 2.17
C THR A 371 0.24 -14.67 2.35
N ASP A 372 0.75 -13.64 1.70
CA ASP A 372 0.21 -12.28 1.65
C ASP A 372 0.69 -11.55 0.39
N LEU A 373 0.22 -10.32 0.19
CA LEU A 373 0.52 -9.52 -1.00
C LEU A 373 2.02 -9.32 -1.25
N ARG A 374 2.80 -8.93 -0.23
CA ARG A 374 4.22 -8.58 -0.38
C ARG A 374 5.11 -9.82 -0.35
N ALA A 375 4.77 -10.80 0.47
CA ALA A 375 5.40 -12.11 0.46
C ALA A 375 5.31 -12.76 -0.93
N SER A 376 4.14 -12.64 -1.57
CA SER A 376 3.92 -13.18 -2.93
C SER A 376 4.92 -12.64 -3.94
N SER A 377 5.17 -11.33 -3.95
CA SER A 377 6.13 -10.70 -4.86
C SER A 377 7.58 -11.14 -4.57
N ALA A 378 7.94 -11.33 -3.30
CA ALA A 378 9.26 -11.83 -2.92
C ALA A 378 9.52 -13.25 -3.43
N LEU A 379 8.50 -14.12 -3.39
CA LEU A 379 8.60 -15.48 -3.94
C LEU A 379 8.77 -15.47 -5.47
N VAL A 380 8.08 -14.54 -6.17
CA VAL A 380 8.29 -14.36 -7.61
C VAL A 380 9.73 -13.90 -7.88
N LEU A 381 10.26 -12.94 -7.12
CA LEU A 381 11.65 -12.47 -7.27
C LEU A 381 12.65 -13.59 -7.03
N ALA A 382 12.50 -14.39 -5.97
CA ALA A 382 13.36 -15.54 -5.71
C ALA A 382 13.28 -16.57 -6.84
N ALA A 383 12.08 -16.83 -7.38
CA ALA A 383 11.87 -17.75 -8.50
C ALA A 383 12.58 -17.29 -9.79
N LEU A 384 12.66 -15.97 -10.06
CA LEU A 384 13.41 -15.44 -11.20
C LEU A 384 14.91 -15.76 -11.14
N ALA A 385 15.47 -15.85 -9.93
CA ALA A 385 16.89 -16.16 -9.71
C ALA A 385 17.17 -17.66 -9.47
N ALA A 386 16.16 -18.47 -9.25
CA ALA A 386 16.29 -19.87 -8.88
C ALA A 386 16.84 -20.76 -10.01
N ASN A 387 17.45 -21.88 -9.66
CA ASN A 387 17.82 -22.92 -10.60
C ASN A 387 16.61 -23.81 -10.93
N GLY A 388 16.07 -23.74 -12.15
CA GLY A 388 14.94 -24.54 -12.62
C GLY A 388 13.63 -23.75 -12.69
N THR A 389 12.50 -24.45 -12.70
CA THR A 389 11.15 -23.86 -12.85
C THR A 389 10.39 -23.95 -11.55
N SER A 390 9.99 -22.79 -11.01
CA SER A 390 9.19 -22.69 -9.79
C SER A 390 7.71 -22.45 -10.10
N ARG A 391 6.84 -22.83 -9.17
CA ARG A 391 5.41 -22.51 -9.18
C ARG A 391 5.02 -21.77 -7.93
N VAL A 392 4.41 -20.59 -8.12
CA VAL A 392 3.91 -19.76 -7.03
C VAL A 392 2.38 -19.86 -7.03
N HIS A 393 1.84 -20.51 -6.00
CA HIS A 393 0.42 -20.73 -5.83
C HIS A 393 -0.26 -19.60 -5.04
N ARG A 394 -1.60 -19.56 -5.01
CA ARG A 394 -2.43 -18.55 -4.31
C ARG A 394 -2.15 -17.12 -4.76
N ILE A 395 -1.93 -16.91 -6.03
CA ILE A 395 -1.56 -15.60 -6.61
C ILE A 395 -2.67 -14.55 -6.54
N TYR A 396 -3.87 -14.89 -6.09
CA TYR A 396 -4.89 -13.90 -5.76
C TYR A 396 -4.40 -12.86 -4.73
N HIS A 397 -3.38 -13.18 -3.94
CA HIS A 397 -2.70 -12.20 -3.09
C HIS A 397 -1.95 -11.15 -3.90
N LEU A 398 -1.29 -11.52 -5.01
CA LEU A 398 -0.63 -10.58 -5.93
C LEU A 398 -1.64 -9.65 -6.58
N ASP A 399 -2.77 -10.19 -7.05
CA ASP A 399 -3.81 -9.46 -7.77
C ASP A 399 -4.47 -8.35 -6.93
N ARG A 400 -4.25 -8.37 -5.62
CA ARG A 400 -4.71 -7.31 -4.72
C ARG A 400 -3.93 -6.01 -4.85
N GLY A 401 -2.69 -6.05 -5.31
CA GLY A 401 -1.85 -4.85 -5.31
C GLY A 401 -0.80 -4.76 -6.40
N TYR A 402 -0.71 -5.74 -7.28
CA TYR A 402 0.14 -5.68 -8.48
C TYR A 402 -0.70 -5.87 -9.72
N GLU A 403 -0.63 -4.90 -10.62
CA GLU A 403 -1.33 -4.95 -11.88
C GLU A 403 -0.55 -5.76 -12.90
N GLY A 404 -1.01 -7.00 -13.17
CA GLY A 404 -0.42 -7.86 -14.21
C GLY A 404 1.09 -8.06 -14.03
N LEU A 405 1.55 -8.37 -12.81
CA LEU A 405 2.97 -8.53 -12.50
C LEU A 405 3.66 -9.46 -13.50
N GLU A 406 3.02 -10.58 -13.82
CA GLU A 406 3.55 -11.56 -14.77
C GLU A 406 3.69 -10.98 -16.18
N ARG A 407 2.76 -10.16 -16.64
CA ARG A 407 2.82 -9.53 -17.96
C ARG A 407 3.94 -8.50 -18.05
N LYS A 408 4.09 -7.69 -17.01
CA LYS A 408 5.15 -6.67 -16.92
C LYS A 408 6.53 -7.33 -16.82
N LEU A 409 6.69 -8.39 -16.01
CA LEU A 409 7.95 -9.15 -15.96
C LEU A 409 8.24 -9.89 -17.27
N ALA A 410 7.22 -10.45 -17.94
CA ALA A 410 7.39 -11.06 -19.25
C ALA A 410 7.85 -10.04 -20.31
N ALA A 411 7.33 -8.81 -20.28
CA ALA A 411 7.78 -7.73 -21.15
C ALA A 411 9.24 -7.33 -20.91
N LEU A 412 9.75 -7.52 -19.68
CA LEU A 412 11.17 -7.37 -19.36
C LEU A 412 12.03 -8.57 -19.73
N GLY A 413 11.45 -9.66 -20.26
CA GLY A 413 12.17 -10.86 -20.72
C GLY A 413 12.09 -12.07 -19.78
N ALA A 414 11.33 -12.00 -18.68
CA ALA A 414 11.10 -13.16 -17.83
C ALA A 414 10.23 -14.19 -18.56
N LYS A 415 10.57 -15.48 -18.39
CA LYS A 415 9.72 -16.58 -18.82
C LYS A 415 8.77 -16.95 -17.67
N ILE A 416 7.65 -16.26 -17.63
CA ILE A 416 6.63 -16.36 -16.59
C ILE A 416 5.26 -16.51 -17.22
N ARG A 417 4.44 -17.41 -16.71
CA ARG A 417 3.09 -17.68 -17.21
C ARG A 417 2.10 -17.85 -16.08
N ARG A 418 0.91 -17.31 -16.26
CA ARG A 418 -0.24 -17.56 -15.39
C ARG A 418 -0.99 -18.79 -15.94
N LEU A 419 -1.12 -19.82 -15.12
CA LEU A 419 -1.77 -21.07 -15.46
C LEU A 419 -2.89 -21.38 -14.46
N GLU A 420 -3.84 -22.19 -14.89
CA GLU A 420 -4.96 -22.67 -14.05
C GLU A 420 -4.67 -24.10 -13.57
N GLU A 421 -4.94 -24.36 -12.27
CA GLU A 421 -4.89 -25.70 -11.68
C GLU A 421 -6.06 -26.56 -12.13
#